data_e69adea38f6dab034a323bbe7799d1b9
#
_entry.id   e69adea38f6dab034a323bbe7799d1b9
#
_cell.length_a   1.000
_cell.length_b   1.000
_cell.length_c   1.000
_cell.angle_alpha   90.00
_cell.angle_beta   90.00
_cell.angle_gamma   90.00
#
_symmetry.space_group_name_H-M   'P 1'
#
loop_
_entity.id
_entity.type
_entity.pdbx_description
1 polymer ?
#
loop_
_entity_poly.entity_id
_entity_poly.type
_entity_poly.pdbx_seq_one_letter_code
_entity_poly.pdbx_strand_id
1 'polypeptide(L)'
;SISDKKSSLVSGRNMNIKSKNGSITISGADVKVGNDLDLSAKKDITIKTSEENFTSSNSSSQSGISLSSNLQEGRALDLSISKAGTKGRGNGTNYINSTINVEGKLKTDSENLTLSGANVEADKLDIKAKNLVIESKQDKSERKDSSYGGSFSIDLANPSNFSANINGSKGSGEKEWVNKQTSLIARNGGKVDTDSLTNIGAIIGSKSEKEKLKVSANKVVVKDLEDKNKYENIGGGITIGTDVPNTSIKHDKLDKEQINRATALNTDFEVAGQKVKAKDLGFNTNKDKAQEKTKDEEKHLDAELHTDLLGKDKQEELKKAGGIISDLTTALGNKSKTEGDFLERYKQLSMMRAIG
;
A
#
# COMPACT_ATOMS: atom_id res chain seq x y z
N SER A 1 3.66 -6.81 -18.02
CA SER A 1 4.25 -5.51 -17.71
C SER A 1 3.38 -4.43 -18.26
N ILE A 2 2.68 -3.78 -17.40
CA ILE A 2 1.91 -2.61 -17.78
C ILE A 2 2.92 -1.48 -17.92
N SER A 3 3.01 -0.95 -19.11
CA SER A 3 3.96 0.12 -19.36
C SER A 3 3.41 1.42 -18.83
N ASP A 4 4.12 2.04 -17.91
CA ASP A 4 3.90 3.38 -17.38
C ASP A 4 4.14 4.45 -18.45
N LYS A 5 3.51 4.31 -19.61
CA LYS A 5 3.69 5.27 -20.68
C LYS A 5 2.75 6.44 -20.46
N LYS A 6 3.28 7.51 -19.86
CA LYS A 6 2.65 8.81 -19.99
C LYS A 6 2.75 9.30 -21.44
N SER A 7 1.67 9.85 -21.95
CA SER A 7 1.71 10.60 -23.19
C SER A 7 2.52 11.88 -22.97
N SER A 8 3.35 12.22 -23.94
CA SER A 8 4.14 13.45 -23.89
C SER A 8 3.67 14.41 -24.98
N LEU A 9 3.38 15.64 -24.59
CA LEU A 9 2.99 16.72 -25.49
C LEU A 9 3.92 17.91 -25.26
N VAL A 10 4.68 18.27 -26.29
CA VAL A 10 5.68 19.34 -26.20
C VAL A 10 5.41 20.37 -27.28
N SER A 11 5.34 21.64 -26.89
CA SER A 11 5.26 22.78 -27.80
C SER A 11 6.31 23.82 -27.39
N GLY A 12 7.12 24.28 -28.34
CA GLY A 12 8.07 25.38 -28.12
C GLY A 12 7.44 26.78 -28.22
N ARG A 13 6.16 26.85 -28.51
CA ARG A 13 5.40 28.09 -28.71
C ARG A 13 4.14 28.07 -27.86
N ASN A 14 3.23 28.99 -28.16
CA ASN A 14 1.91 29.00 -27.57
C ASN A 14 1.11 27.76 -27.97
N MET A 15 0.31 27.27 -27.05
CA MET A 15 -0.63 26.21 -27.29
C MET A 15 -2.02 26.67 -26.87
N ASN A 16 -3.00 26.37 -27.70
CA ASN A 16 -4.40 26.72 -27.44
C ASN A 16 -5.24 25.47 -27.65
N ILE A 17 -5.95 25.04 -26.62
CA ILE A 17 -6.89 23.92 -26.68
C ILE A 17 -8.26 24.46 -26.30
N LYS A 18 -9.20 24.36 -27.21
CA LYS A 18 -10.55 24.87 -27.01
C LYS A 18 -11.61 23.82 -27.33
N SER A 19 -12.54 23.64 -26.41
CA SER A 19 -13.75 22.83 -26.62
C SER A 19 -14.98 23.71 -26.50
N LYS A 20 -15.65 23.95 -27.63
CA LYS A 20 -16.79 24.88 -27.71
C LYS A 20 -18.06 24.36 -27.01
N ASN A 21 -18.30 23.06 -27.03
CA ASN A 21 -19.54 22.45 -26.56
C ASN A 21 -19.33 21.34 -25.53
N GLY A 22 -18.11 21.14 -25.08
CA GLY A 22 -17.80 20.01 -24.23
C GLY A 22 -16.72 20.27 -23.23
N SER A 23 -15.88 19.29 -23.07
CA SER A 23 -14.89 19.21 -21.99
C SER A 23 -13.52 18.88 -22.55
N ILE A 24 -12.50 19.25 -21.79
CA ILE A 24 -11.10 18.90 -22.03
C ILE A 24 -10.67 17.96 -20.92
N THR A 25 -10.09 16.82 -21.26
CA THR A 25 -9.52 15.88 -20.30
C THR A 25 -8.06 15.62 -20.66
N ILE A 26 -7.17 15.86 -19.69
CA ILE A 26 -5.75 15.51 -19.78
C ILE A 26 -5.50 14.44 -18.73
N SER A 27 -5.21 13.24 -19.16
CA SER A 27 -5.03 12.08 -18.29
C SER A 27 -3.71 11.38 -18.57
N GLY A 28 -2.87 11.23 -17.56
CA GLY A 28 -1.60 10.53 -17.69
C GLY A 28 -0.65 11.14 -18.72
N ALA A 29 -0.57 12.46 -18.77
CA ALA A 29 0.22 13.18 -19.76
C ALA A 29 1.27 14.08 -19.12
N ASP A 30 2.39 14.21 -19.80
CA ASP A 30 3.39 15.25 -19.54
C ASP A 30 3.28 16.31 -20.62
N VAL A 31 2.89 17.51 -20.25
CA VAL A 31 2.71 18.64 -21.16
C VAL A 31 3.76 19.70 -20.87
N LYS A 32 4.52 20.06 -21.89
CA LYS A 32 5.52 21.12 -21.80
C LYS A 32 5.21 22.18 -22.87
N VAL A 33 5.04 23.40 -22.44
CA VAL A 33 4.71 24.53 -23.33
C VAL A 33 5.77 25.60 -23.16
N GLY A 34 6.43 25.96 -24.25
CA GLY A 34 7.56 26.89 -24.27
C GLY A 34 7.19 28.36 -24.13
N ASN A 35 5.92 28.70 -24.21
CA ASN A 35 5.40 30.04 -23.95
C ASN A 35 4.05 29.93 -23.25
N ASP A 36 2.96 30.40 -23.81
CA ASP A 36 1.65 30.42 -23.14
C ASP A 36 0.79 29.20 -23.48
N LEU A 37 0.03 28.73 -22.52
CA LEU A 37 -0.99 27.70 -22.68
C LEU A 37 -2.37 28.29 -22.35
N ASP A 38 -3.30 28.15 -23.27
CA ASP A 38 -4.71 28.53 -23.11
C ASP A 38 -5.60 27.30 -23.21
N LEU A 39 -6.33 26.99 -22.14
CA LEU A 39 -7.30 25.91 -22.07
C LEU A 39 -8.70 26.51 -21.88
N SER A 40 -9.60 26.29 -22.80
CA SER A 40 -10.96 26.80 -22.74
C SER A 40 -11.97 25.70 -23.04
N ALA A 41 -12.90 25.48 -22.14
CA ALA A 41 -13.98 24.53 -22.31
C ALA A 41 -15.30 25.11 -21.79
N LYS A 42 -16.39 24.79 -22.46
CA LYS A 42 -17.73 25.25 -22.02
C LYS A 42 -18.12 24.61 -20.69
N LYS A 43 -17.77 23.33 -20.49
CA LYS A 43 -18.14 22.56 -19.30
C LYS A 43 -16.93 22.32 -18.41
N ASP A 44 -16.17 21.29 -18.67
CA ASP A 44 -15.17 20.79 -17.71
C ASP A 44 -13.78 20.78 -18.32
N ILE A 45 -12.81 21.20 -17.53
CA ILE A 45 -11.39 20.90 -17.73
C ILE A 45 -10.96 19.99 -16.58
N THR A 46 -10.51 18.80 -16.93
CA THR A 46 -10.02 17.81 -15.95
C THR A 46 -8.60 17.41 -16.29
N ILE A 47 -7.71 17.60 -15.35
CA ILE A 47 -6.30 17.17 -15.43
C ILE A 47 -6.11 16.15 -14.33
N LYS A 48 -5.83 14.91 -14.70
CA LYS A 48 -5.83 13.80 -13.77
C LYS A 48 -4.73 12.78 -14.06
N THR A 49 -4.57 11.87 -13.13
CA THR A 49 -3.64 10.76 -13.23
C THR A 49 -3.96 9.80 -14.36
N SER A 50 -2.96 9.06 -14.80
CA SER A 50 -3.18 7.72 -15.37
C SER A 50 -3.42 6.72 -14.25
N GLU A 51 -4.16 5.66 -14.55
CA GLU A 51 -4.45 4.57 -13.63
C GLU A 51 -3.75 3.30 -14.10
N GLU A 52 -3.12 2.60 -13.17
CA GLU A 52 -2.57 1.27 -13.37
C GLU A 52 -3.19 0.33 -12.36
N ASN A 53 -4.10 -0.53 -12.83
CA ASN A 53 -4.69 -1.57 -12.01
C ASN A 53 -3.79 -2.81 -12.05
N PHE A 54 -3.50 -3.38 -10.91
CA PHE A 54 -2.72 -4.61 -10.81
C PHE A 54 -3.43 -5.65 -9.95
N THR A 55 -3.26 -6.89 -10.33
CA THR A 55 -3.60 -8.04 -9.51
C THR A 55 -2.40 -8.95 -9.49
N SER A 56 -2.05 -9.44 -8.32
CA SER A 56 -1.03 -10.45 -8.16
C SER A 56 -1.58 -11.65 -7.41
N SER A 57 -1.26 -12.81 -7.87
CA SER A 57 -1.54 -14.04 -7.13
C SER A 57 -0.37 -14.99 -7.31
N ASN A 58 0.05 -15.58 -6.22
CA ASN A 58 1.04 -16.63 -6.24
C ASN A 58 0.55 -17.78 -5.36
N SER A 59 0.83 -18.96 -5.79
CA SER A 59 0.62 -20.15 -4.97
C SER A 59 1.74 -21.13 -5.27
N SER A 60 2.22 -21.77 -4.25
CA SER A 60 3.16 -22.86 -4.37
C SER A 60 2.79 -23.97 -3.42
N SER A 61 3.00 -25.19 -3.83
CA SER A 61 2.88 -26.35 -2.96
C SER A 61 4.00 -27.32 -3.25
N GLN A 62 4.57 -27.87 -2.21
CA GLN A 62 5.62 -28.85 -2.29
C GLN A 62 5.28 -30.01 -1.37
N SER A 63 5.49 -31.22 -1.85
CA SER A 63 5.41 -32.42 -1.03
C SER A 63 6.56 -33.34 -1.41
N GLY A 64 7.07 -34.06 -0.42
CA GLY A 64 8.19 -34.93 -0.65
C GLY A 64 8.22 -36.07 0.36
N ILE A 65 8.71 -37.18 -0.12
CA ILE A 65 9.04 -38.36 0.70
C ILE A 65 10.48 -38.72 0.34
N SER A 66 11.32 -38.81 1.35
CA SER A 66 12.69 -39.26 1.15
C SER A 66 13.08 -40.36 2.12
N LEU A 67 13.89 -41.25 1.64
CA LEU A 67 14.48 -42.30 2.43
C LEU A 67 16.01 -42.21 2.24
N SER A 68 16.69 -41.99 3.35
CA SER A 68 18.13 -41.81 3.34
C SER A 68 18.79 -42.58 4.48
N SER A 69 20.09 -42.85 4.33
CA SER A 69 20.91 -43.38 5.42
C SER A 69 22.03 -42.40 5.75
N ASN A 70 22.18 -42.09 7.03
CA ASN A 70 23.31 -41.31 7.53
C ASN A 70 24.02 -42.09 8.62
N LEU A 71 24.97 -42.89 8.20
CA LEU A 71 25.72 -43.77 9.08
C LEU A 71 26.64 -43.02 10.05
N GLN A 72 27.02 -41.78 9.72
CA GLN A 72 27.86 -40.94 10.59
C GLN A 72 27.09 -40.41 11.80
N GLU A 73 25.80 -40.21 11.66
CA GLU A 73 24.91 -39.79 12.76
C GLU A 73 24.20 -40.96 13.43
N GLY A 74 24.56 -42.19 13.10
CA GLY A 74 23.95 -43.39 13.66
C GLY A 74 22.55 -43.67 13.16
N ARG A 75 22.14 -43.06 12.06
CA ARG A 75 20.82 -43.24 11.44
C ARG A 75 20.92 -44.19 10.26
N ALA A 76 20.50 -45.44 10.46
CA ALA A 76 20.59 -46.48 9.44
C ALA A 76 19.55 -46.28 8.32
N LEU A 77 18.37 -45.75 8.64
CA LEU A 77 17.32 -45.62 7.67
C LEU A 77 16.36 -44.48 8.09
N ASP A 78 16.57 -43.32 7.51
CA ASP A 78 15.80 -42.09 7.79
C ASP A 78 14.67 -41.93 6.75
N LEU A 79 13.42 -41.92 7.25
CA LEU A 79 12.25 -41.60 6.44
C LEU A 79 11.81 -40.19 6.74
N SER A 80 11.70 -39.34 5.72
CA SER A 80 11.22 -37.98 5.84
C SER A 80 10.04 -37.76 4.93
N ILE A 81 8.99 -37.14 5.49
CA ILE A 81 7.79 -36.72 4.76
C ILE A 81 7.62 -35.23 5.00
N SER A 82 7.39 -34.49 3.94
CA SER A 82 7.19 -33.04 4.05
C SER A 82 6.09 -32.53 3.13
N LYS A 83 5.39 -31.51 3.58
CA LYS A 83 4.42 -30.76 2.77
C LYS A 83 4.48 -29.29 3.18
N ALA A 84 4.53 -28.42 2.19
CA ALA A 84 4.51 -26.98 2.40
C ALA A 84 3.72 -26.30 1.28
N GLY A 85 3.13 -25.20 1.59
CA GLY A 85 2.43 -24.39 0.62
C GLY A 85 2.40 -22.92 1.02
N THR A 86 2.39 -22.08 0.02
CA THR A 86 2.23 -20.64 0.18
C THR A 86 1.14 -20.15 -0.75
N LYS A 87 0.42 -19.14 -0.32
CA LYS A 87 -0.60 -18.48 -1.10
C LYS A 87 -0.57 -16.99 -0.81
N GLY A 88 -0.48 -16.19 -1.87
CA GLY A 88 -0.52 -14.76 -1.76
C GLY A 88 -1.45 -14.17 -2.81
N ARG A 89 -2.15 -13.15 -2.42
CA ARG A 89 -3.06 -12.41 -3.31
C ARG A 89 -3.01 -10.94 -2.97
N GLY A 90 -2.88 -10.12 -4.02
CA GLY A 90 -2.93 -8.69 -3.89
C GLY A 90 -3.62 -8.05 -5.08
N ASN A 91 -4.24 -6.94 -4.84
CA ASN A 91 -4.80 -6.09 -5.88
C ASN A 91 -4.64 -4.63 -5.49
N GLY A 92 -4.69 -3.77 -6.48
CA GLY A 92 -4.61 -2.36 -6.22
C GLY A 92 -4.65 -1.51 -7.48
N THR A 93 -4.61 -0.22 -7.26
CA THR A 93 -4.53 0.80 -8.30
C THR A 93 -3.43 1.79 -7.94
N ASN A 94 -2.47 1.94 -8.84
CA ASN A 94 -1.44 2.96 -8.76
C ASN A 94 -1.82 4.13 -9.66
N TYR A 95 -1.54 5.33 -9.20
CA TYR A 95 -1.83 6.56 -9.90
C TYR A 95 -0.54 7.32 -10.20
N ILE A 96 -0.38 7.74 -11.44
CA ILE A 96 0.75 8.55 -11.88
C ILE A 96 0.24 9.92 -12.26
N ASN A 97 0.74 10.97 -11.58
CA ASN A 97 0.32 12.33 -11.82
C ASN A 97 0.62 12.79 -13.24
N SER A 98 -0.31 13.48 -13.84
CA SER A 98 -0.05 14.29 -15.03
C SER A 98 0.76 15.52 -14.64
N THR A 99 1.62 15.97 -15.54
CA THR A 99 2.41 17.20 -15.34
C THR A 99 2.11 18.18 -16.47
N ILE A 100 1.95 19.44 -16.09
CA ILE A 100 1.84 20.54 -17.05
C ILE A 100 2.86 21.60 -16.61
N ASN A 101 3.81 21.87 -17.48
CA ASN A 101 4.82 22.90 -17.26
C ASN A 101 4.75 23.92 -18.39
N VAL A 102 4.42 25.14 -18.02
CA VAL A 102 4.24 26.26 -18.95
C VAL A 102 5.32 27.31 -18.64
N GLU A 103 6.17 27.62 -19.61
CA GLU A 103 7.21 28.64 -19.41
C GLU A 103 6.62 30.04 -19.26
N GLY A 104 5.54 30.33 -19.93
CA GLY A 104 4.82 31.57 -19.83
C GLY A 104 3.57 31.47 -18.96
N LYS A 105 2.47 32.01 -19.43
CA LYS A 105 1.21 32.08 -18.71
C LYS A 105 0.31 30.89 -19.03
N LEU A 106 -0.30 30.31 -18.01
CA LEU A 106 -1.39 29.36 -18.13
C LEU A 106 -2.72 30.08 -17.91
N LYS A 107 -3.55 30.08 -18.94
CA LYS A 107 -4.91 30.61 -18.88
C LYS A 107 -5.90 29.48 -18.99
N THR A 108 -6.89 29.44 -18.09
CA THR A 108 -7.99 28.48 -18.18
C THR A 108 -9.32 29.21 -18.05
N ASP A 109 -10.33 28.73 -18.76
CA ASP A 109 -11.71 29.19 -18.68
C ASP A 109 -12.66 28.00 -18.85
N SER A 110 -13.40 27.70 -17.80
CA SER A 110 -14.35 26.57 -17.79
C SER A 110 -15.43 26.78 -16.71
N GLU A 111 -16.47 25.98 -16.75
CA GLU A 111 -17.41 25.89 -15.64
C GLU A 111 -16.76 25.16 -14.46
N ASN A 112 -16.18 24.00 -14.70
CA ASN A 112 -15.47 23.23 -13.70
C ASN A 112 -14.02 23.00 -14.11
N LEU A 113 -13.09 23.23 -13.20
CA LEU A 113 -11.70 22.84 -13.35
C LEU A 113 -11.33 21.89 -12.21
N THR A 114 -10.90 20.68 -12.56
CA THR A 114 -10.50 19.66 -11.60
C THR A 114 -9.07 19.24 -11.85
N LEU A 115 -8.23 19.34 -10.83
CA LEU A 115 -6.88 18.81 -10.79
C LEU A 115 -6.85 17.64 -9.80
N SER A 116 -6.79 16.43 -10.30
CA SER A 116 -6.82 15.21 -9.49
C SER A 116 -5.61 14.32 -9.80
N GLY A 117 -4.57 14.44 -9.01
CA GLY A 117 -3.29 13.81 -9.32
C GLY A 117 -2.59 14.49 -10.49
N ALA A 118 -2.37 15.78 -10.37
CA ALA A 118 -1.73 16.60 -11.39
C ALA A 118 -0.78 17.63 -10.75
N ASN A 119 0.33 17.88 -11.42
CA ASN A 119 1.27 18.90 -11.03
C ASN A 119 1.34 19.93 -12.15
N VAL A 120 0.80 21.10 -11.87
CA VAL A 120 0.67 22.20 -12.83
C VAL A 120 1.52 23.35 -12.35
N GLU A 121 2.45 23.79 -13.19
CA GLU A 121 3.31 24.93 -12.93
C GLU A 121 3.40 25.83 -14.15
N ALA A 122 3.29 27.11 -13.95
CA ALA A 122 3.45 28.13 -14.98
C ALA A 122 4.18 29.34 -14.39
N ASP A 123 4.72 30.21 -15.27
CA ASP A 123 5.27 31.49 -14.80
C ASP A 123 4.17 32.30 -14.12
N LYS A 124 3.05 32.48 -14.81
CA LYS A 124 1.87 33.16 -14.26
C LYS A 124 0.63 32.30 -14.48
N LEU A 125 -0.29 32.36 -13.53
CA LEU A 125 -1.62 31.74 -13.63
C LEU A 125 -2.68 32.79 -13.90
N ASP A 126 -3.62 32.44 -14.79
CA ASP A 126 -4.86 33.16 -15.02
C ASP A 126 -5.99 32.15 -15.11
N ILE A 127 -6.55 31.80 -13.97
CA ILE A 127 -7.51 30.69 -13.83
C ILE A 127 -8.89 31.28 -13.60
N LYS A 128 -9.83 30.88 -14.47
CA LYS A 128 -11.25 31.20 -14.30
C LYS A 128 -12.08 29.94 -14.38
N ALA A 129 -12.80 29.65 -13.32
CA ALA A 129 -13.72 28.53 -13.27
C ALA A 129 -14.83 28.82 -12.25
N LYS A 130 -16.02 28.31 -12.48
CA LYS A 130 -17.09 28.39 -11.48
C LYS A 130 -16.73 27.54 -10.26
N ASN A 131 -16.28 26.31 -10.50
CA ASN A 131 -15.82 25.41 -9.44
C ASN A 131 -14.40 24.94 -9.75
N LEU A 132 -13.51 25.13 -8.77
CA LEU A 132 -12.14 24.66 -8.82
C LEU A 132 -11.93 23.62 -7.73
N VAL A 133 -11.54 22.42 -8.12
CA VAL A 133 -11.18 21.32 -7.22
C VAL A 133 -9.71 20.93 -7.45
N ILE A 134 -8.94 20.95 -6.37
CA ILE A 134 -7.55 20.50 -6.39
C ILE A 134 -7.41 19.42 -5.33
N GLU A 135 -7.14 18.20 -5.75
CA GLU A 135 -7.07 17.06 -4.84
C GLU A 135 -5.88 16.15 -5.14
N SER A 136 -5.25 15.65 -4.10
CA SER A 136 -4.23 14.62 -4.22
C SER A 136 -4.86 13.25 -4.41
N LYS A 137 -4.15 12.36 -5.09
CA LYS A 137 -4.64 11.02 -5.43
C LYS A 137 -3.86 9.97 -4.68
N GLN A 138 -4.57 9.11 -3.96
CA GLN A 138 -3.98 8.01 -3.19
C GLN A 138 -3.91 6.74 -4.04
N ASP A 139 -2.72 6.12 -4.09
CA ASP A 139 -2.61 4.72 -4.49
C ASP A 139 -3.36 3.86 -3.50
N LYS A 140 -4.07 2.85 -3.98
CA LYS A 140 -4.84 1.92 -3.17
C LYS A 140 -4.40 0.49 -3.44
N SER A 141 -4.17 -0.27 -2.38
CA SER A 141 -3.88 -1.70 -2.52
C SER A 141 -4.33 -2.49 -1.30
N GLU A 142 -4.62 -3.76 -1.54
CA GLU A 142 -4.91 -4.77 -0.52
C GLU A 142 -4.04 -5.98 -0.76
N ARG A 143 -3.62 -6.64 0.31
CA ARG A 143 -2.78 -7.83 0.26
C ARG A 143 -3.21 -8.85 1.30
N LYS A 144 -3.25 -10.13 0.90
CA LYS A 144 -3.44 -11.28 1.79
C LYS A 144 -2.44 -12.36 1.45
N ASP A 145 -1.75 -12.82 2.49
CA ASP A 145 -0.76 -13.89 2.37
C ASP A 145 -1.05 -14.98 3.39
N SER A 146 -0.77 -16.21 3.04
CA SER A 146 -0.82 -17.33 3.95
C SER A 146 0.19 -18.39 3.59
N SER A 147 0.68 -19.10 4.58
CA SER A 147 1.61 -20.21 4.40
C SER A 147 1.33 -21.32 5.39
N TYR A 148 1.66 -22.53 5.00
CA TYR A 148 1.69 -23.68 5.89
C TYR A 148 2.89 -24.56 5.55
N GLY A 149 3.38 -25.27 6.54
CA GLY A 149 4.41 -26.26 6.35
C GLY A 149 4.30 -27.36 7.40
N GLY A 150 4.68 -28.54 7.01
CA GLY A 150 4.77 -29.65 7.92
C GLY A 150 5.84 -30.64 7.44
N SER A 151 6.59 -31.18 8.37
CA SER A 151 7.57 -32.21 8.09
C SER A 151 7.57 -33.24 9.22
N PHE A 152 7.88 -34.46 8.82
CA PHE A 152 8.04 -35.56 9.72
C PHE A 152 9.27 -36.38 9.32
N SER A 153 10.10 -36.72 10.28
CA SER A 153 11.30 -37.50 10.07
C SER A 153 11.40 -38.57 11.15
N ILE A 154 11.68 -39.79 10.78
CA ILE A 154 11.84 -40.90 11.72
C ILE A 154 12.98 -41.81 11.27
N ASP A 155 13.75 -42.30 12.23
CA ASP A 155 14.70 -43.37 12.01
C ASP A 155 13.96 -44.72 12.12
N LEU A 156 13.80 -45.43 11.02
CA LEU A 156 13.11 -46.71 10.99
C LEU A 156 13.86 -47.83 11.75
N ALA A 157 15.15 -47.67 11.95
CA ALA A 157 15.94 -48.57 12.77
C ALA A 157 15.80 -48.30 14.26
N ASN A 158 15.46 -47.05 14.63
CA ASN A 158 15.19 -46.64 16.00
C ASN A 158 14.01 -45.65 16.00
N PRO A 159 12.77 -46.14 16.01
CA PRO A 159 11.58 -45.29 15.90
C PRO A 159 11.37 -44.27 17.03
N SER A 160 12.06 -44.41 18.15
CA SER A 160 12.05 -43.41 19.21
C SER A 160 12.79 -42.12 18.82
N ASN A 161 13.60 -42.17 17.79
CA ASN A 161 14.29 -41.02 17.22
C ASN A 161 13.45 -40.46 16.06
N PHE A 162 12.63 -39.47 16.35
CA PHE A 162 11.77 -38.81 15.37
C PHE A 162 11.71 -37.31 15.60
N SER A 163 11.29 -36.61 14.58
CA SER A 163 11.03 -35.17 14.60
C SER A 163 9.80 -34.84 13.76
N ALA A 164 8.90 -34.04 14.30
CA ALA A 164 7.74 -33.54 13.59
C ALA A 164 7.68 -32.02 13.75
N ASN A 165 7.43 -31.32 12.66
CA ASN A 165 7.33 -29.88 12.62
C ASN A 165 6.09 -29.47 11.85
N ILE A 166 5.34 -28.53 12.39
CA ILE A 166 4.24 -27.88 11.70
C ILE A 166 4.33 -26.38 11.92
N ASN A 167 4.12 -25.62 10.88
CA ASN A 167 4.09 -24.16 10.94
C ASN A 167 3.05 -23.57 10.00
N GLY A 168 2.71 -22.35 10.24
CA GLY A 168 1.79 -21.61 9.40
C GLY A 168 1.82 -20.13 9.70
N SER A 169 1.37 -19.34 8.74
CA SER A 169 1.27 -17.90 8.89
C SER A 169 0.12 -17.34 8.08
N LYS A 170 -0.41 -16.22 8.54
CA LYS A 170 -1.40 -15.41 7.82
C LYS A 170 -1.01 -13.95 7.90
N GLY A 171 -1.09 -13.27 6.79
CA GLY A 171 -0.82 -11.85 6.70
C GLY A 171 -1.88 -11.12 5.91
N SER A 172 -2.13 -9.89 6.28
CA SER A 172 -3.01 -8.99 5.54
C SER A 172 -2.51 -7.56 5.63
N GLY A 173 -2.77 -6.80 4.59
CA GLY A 173 -2.39 -5.41 4.55
C GLY A 173 -3.28 -4.59 3.65
N GLU A 174 -3.29 -3.30 3.91
CA GLU A 174 -3.98 -2.31 3.09
C GLU A 174 -3.14 -1.04 3.01
N LYS A 175 -3.24 -0.36 1.88
CA LYS A 175 -2.49 0.86 1.60
C LYS A 175 -3.39 1.88 0.91
N GLU A 176 -3.37 3.09 1.42
CA GLU A 176 -3.87 4.30 0.79
C GLU A 176 -2.79 5.37 0.94
N TRP A 177 -2.12 5.73 -0.16
CA TRP A 177 -0.90 6.54 -0.06
C TRP A 177 -0.73 7.49 -1.23
N VAL A 178 -0.53 8.77 -0.92
CA VAL A 178 -0.18 9.78 -1.90
C VAL A 178 1.33 9.78 -2.10
N ASN A 179 1.79 9.41 -3.28
CA ASN A 179 3.21 9.49 -3.62
C ASN A 179 3.63 10.94 -3.85
N LYS A 180 2.83 11.68 -4.61
CA LYS A 180 3.07 13.09 -4.89
C LYS A 180 1.77 13.88 -4.83
N GLN A 181 1.76 14.91 -4.00
CA GLN A 181 0.60 15.81 -3.87
C GLN A 181 0.31 16.52 -5.19
N THR A 182 -0.97 16.70 -5.48
CA THR A 182 -1.42 17.60 -6.55
C THR A 182 -0.99 19.02 -6.22
N SER A 183 -0.59 19.75 -7.23
CA SER A 183 -0.15 21.14 -7.07
C SER A 183 -0.57 22.05 -8.22
N LEU A 184 -0.88 23.27 -7.89
CA LEU A 184 -1.13 24.36 -8.83
C LEU A 184 -0.26 25.53 -8.42
N ILE A 185 0.84 25.72 -9.12
CA ILE A 185 1.91 26.64 -8.71
C ILE A 185 2.21 27.64 -9.82
N ALA A 186 2.24 28.90 -9.43
CA ALA A 186 2.82 29.97 -10.23
C ALA A 186 4.26 30.25 -9.78
N ARG A 187 5.17 30.47 -10.71
CA ARG A 187 6.52 30.92 -10.36
C ARG A 187 6.51 32.40 -9.96
N ASN A 188 5.68 33.19 -10.62
CA ASN A 188 5.57 34.64 -10.42
C ASN A 188 4.11 35.09 -10.33
N GLY A 189 3.31 34.42 -9.54
CA GLY A 189 1.97 34.85 -9.19
C GLY A 189 0.91 34.72 -10.28
N GLY A 190 0.01 35.64 -10.28
CA GLY A 190 -1.15 35.64 -11.14
C GLY A 190 -2.44 35.64 -10.34
N LYS A 191 -3.52 35.17 -10.95
CA LYS A 191 -4.84 35.18 -10.34
C LYS A 191 -5.62 33.89 -10.57
N VAL A 192 -6.42 33.55 -9.58
CA VAL A 192 -7.44 32.51 -9.63
C VAL A 192 -8.77 33.16 -9.27
N ASP A 193 -9.73 33.06 -10.15
CA ASP A 193 -11.08 33.58 -9.95
C ASP A 193 -12.09 32.44 -10.06
N THR A 194 -12.75 32.14 -8.96
CA THR A 194 -13.69 31.02 -8.88
C THR A 194 -14.81 31.31 -7.89
N ASP A 195 -15.97 30.69 -8.06
CA ASP A 195 -17.02 30.77 -7.04
C ASP A 195 -16.71 29.84 -5.87
N SER A 196 -16.22 28.64 -6.16
CA SER A 196 -15.92 27.63 -5.16
C SER A 196 -14.54 27.03 -5.37
N LEU A 197 -13.70 27.09 -4.35
CA LEU A 197 -12.41 26.39 -4.29
C LEU A 197 -12.49 25.27 -3.27
N THR A 198 -12.17 24.04 -3.70
CA THR A 198 -12.00 22.89 -2.81
C THR A 198 -10.57 22.39 -2.96
N ASN A 199 -9.83 22.34 -1.85
CA ASN A 199 -8.48 21.80 -1.79
C ASN A 199 -8.46 20.62 -0.82
N ILE A 200 -8.09 19.45 -1.33
CA ILE A 200 -7.97 18.22 -0.54
C ILE A 200 -6.53 17.74 -0.60
N GLY A 201 -5.77 18.00 0.44
CA GLY A 201 -4.39 17.56 0.56
C GLY A 201 -3.45 18.01 -0.54
N ALA A 202 -3.72 19.15 -1.18
CA ALA A 202 -3.00 19.65 -2.34
C ALA A 202 -2.34 21.00 -2.05
N ILE A 203 -1.45 21.41 -2.95
CA ILE A 203 -0.66 22.64 -2.80
C ILE A 203 -1.08 23.63 -3.87
N ILE A 204 -1.41 24.84 -3.43
CA ILE A 204 -1.69 25.98 -4.31
C ILE A 204 -0.79 27.16 -3.89
N GLY A 205 -0.31 27.91 -4.85
CA GLY A 205 0.41 29.13 -4.50
C GLY A 205 1.40 29.64 -5.53
N SER A 206 2.28 30.52 -5.07
CA SER A 206 3.35 31.11 -5.83
C SER A 206 4.71 30.81 -5.21
N LYS A 207 5.74 30.64 -6.05
CA LYS A 207 7.13 30.51 -5.58
C LYS A 207 7.72 31.86 -5.17
N SER A 208 7.15 32.95 -5.65
CA SER A 208 7.62 34.31 -5.36
C SER A 208 6.89 34.90 -4.17
N GLU A 209 7.64 35.40 -3.20
CA GLU A 209 7.08 36.13 -2.06
C GLU A 209 6.55 37.51 -2.47
N LYS A 210 7.14 38.10 -3.50
CA LYS A 210 6.75 39.42 -4.02
C LYS A 210 5.56 39.33 -4.95
N GLU A 211 5.57 38.34 -5.86
CA GLU A 211 4.50 38.10 -6.82
C GLU A 211 3.60 36.97 -6.31
N LYS A 212 2.72 37.30 -5.40
CA LYS A 212 1.80 36.35 -4.79
C LYS A 212 0.69 35.94 -5.76
N LEU A 213 0.19 34.72 -5.57
CA LEU A 213 -1.00 34.27 -6.26
C LEU A 213 -2.23 34.88 -5.57
N LYS A 214 -3.05 35.58 -6.32
CA LYS A 214 -4.29 36.16 -5.82
C LYS A 214 -5.45 35.21 -6.11
N VAL A 215 -6.13 34.75 -5.07
CA VAL A 215 -7.26 33.84 -5.19
C VAL A 215 -8.52 34.53 -4.69
N SER A 216 -9.47 34.69 -5.59
CA SER A 216 -10.81 35.22 -5.28
C SER A 216 -11.83 34.09 -5.40
N ALA A 217 -12.59 33.87 -4.33
CA ALA A 217 -13.63 32.85 -4.26
C ALA A 217 -14.77 33.30 -3.37
N ASN A 218 -15.97 32.78 -3.59
CA ASN A 218 -17.09 32.97 -2.69
C ASN A 218 -17.10 31.95 -1.56
N LYS A 219 -16.61 30.73 -1.84
CA LYS A 219 -16.53 29.65 -0.88
C LYS A 219 -15.19 28.92 -1.02
N VAL A 220 -14.57 28.59 0.11
CA VAL A 220 -13.33 27.84 0.17
C VAL A 220 -13.51 26.66 1.13
N VAL A 221 -13.21 25.45 0.65
CA VAL A 221 -13.22 24.22 1.43
C VAL A 221 -11.79 23.68 1.48
N VAL A 222 -11.28 23.48 2.68
CA VAL A 222 -9.90 23.03 2.92
C VAL A 222 -9.94 21.76 3.75
N LYS A 223 -9.38 20.69 3.21
CA LYS A 223 -9.29 19.39 3.89
C LYS A 223 -7.90 18.80 3.72
N ASP A 224 -7.38 18.27 4.81
CA ASP A 224 -6.18 17.44 4.77
C ASP A 224 -6.56 16.00 4.38
N LEU A 225 -5.60 15.27 3.85
CA LEU A 225 -5.78 13.90 3.42
C LEU A 225 -4.80 13.01 4.15
N GLU A 226 -5.32 12.03 4.88
CA GLU A 226 -4.50 11.11 5.66
C GLU A 226 -4.24 9.82 4.88
N ASP A 227 -2.98 9.37 4.92
CA ASP A 227 -2.54 8.15 4.30
C ASP A 227 -2.23 7.09 5.33
N LYS A 228 -2.46 5.85 4.95
CA LYS A 228 -2.12 4.67 5.75
C LYS A 228 -1.45 3.60 4.88
N ASN A 229 -0.51 2.89 5.48
CA ASN A 229 0.12 1.71 4.91
C ASN A 229 0.33 0.71 6.04
N LYS A 230 -0.54 -0.29 6.11
CA LYS A 230 -0.58 -1.27 7.19
C LYS A 230 -0.43 -2.68 6.65
N TYR A 231 0.44 -3.44 7.28
CA TYR A 231 0.62 -4.87 7.01
C TYR A 231 0.89 -5.60 8.33
N GLU A 232 0.26 -6.72 8.52
CA GLU A 232 0.46 -7.56 9.68
C GLU A 232 0.50 -9.02 9.26
N ASN A 233 1.53 -9.74 9.70
CA ASN A 233 1.70 -11.16 9.46
C ASN A 233 1.95 -11.85 10.80
N ILE A 234 1.09 -12.81 11.11
CA ILE A 234 1.20 -13.62 12.32
C ILE A 234 1.45 -15.06 11.91
N GLY A 235 2.49 -15.64 12.45
CA GLY A 235 2.84 -17.03 12.20
C GLY A 235 3.24 -17.75 13.47
N GLY A 236 3.31 -19.04 13.38
CA GLY A 236 3.77 -19.88 14.47
C GLY A 236 4.08 -21.28 13.99
N GLY A 237 4.79 -22.01 14.83
CA GLY A 237 5.15 -23.39 14.57
C GLY A 237 5.37 -24.18 15.85
N ILE A 238 5.23 -25.49 15.71
CA ILE A 238 5.49 -26.45 16.77
C ILE A 238 6.43 -27.50 16.24
N THR A 239 7.49 -27.76 16.95
CA THR A 239 8.41 -28.89 16.69
C THR A 239 8.35 -29.85 17.84
N ILE A 240 8.10 -31.10 17.55
CA ILE A 240 8.02 -32.19 18.51
C ILE A 240 8.96 -33.30 18.05
N GLY A 241 9.71 -33.88 18.98
CA GLY A 241 10.64 -34.93 18.63
C GLY A 241 11.25 -35.59 19.84
N THR A 242 12.40 -36.17 19.60
CA THR A 242 13.23 -36.79 20.65
C THR A 242 13.61 -35.79 21.72
N ASP A 243 13.75 -34.53 21.33
CA ASP A 243 14.03 -33.40 22.20
C ASP A 243 12.73 -32.75 22.74
N VAL A 244 12.91 -31.77 23.62
CA VAL A 244 11.82 -31.01 24.22
C VAL A 244 11.00 -30.30 23.15
N PRO A 245 9.66 -30.34 23.24
CA PRO A 245 8.82 -29.58 22.29
C PRO A 245 9.19 -28.10 22.24
N ASN A 246 9.28 -27.58 21.03
CA ASN A 246 9.59 -26.19 20.78
C ASN A 246 8.43 -25.51 20.05
N THR A 247 7.99 -24.40 20.57
CA THR A 247 6.94 -23.57 19.97
C THR A 247 7.54 -22.25 19.51
N SER A 248 7.32 -21.87 18.27
CA SER A 248 7.75 -20.58 17.74
C SER A 248 6.55 -19.69 17.45
N ILE A 249 6.70 -18.40 17.70
CA ILE A 249 5.73 -17.36 17.35
C ILE A 249 6.47 -16.30 16.55
N LYS A 250 5.90 -15.92 15.43
CA LYS A 250 6.43 -14.87 14.58
C LYS A 250 5.34 -13.84 14.31
N HIS A 251 5.66 -12.58 14.56
CA HIS A 251 4.74 -11.48 14.35
C HIS A 251 5.48 -10.33 13.68
N ASP A 252 5.10 -10.03 12.45
CA ASP A 252 5.62 -8.90 11.70
C ASP A 252 4.50 -7.87 11.55
N LYS A 253 4.80 -6.62 11.85
CA LYS A 253 3.85 -5.53 11.75
C LYS A 253 4.50 -4.32 11.09
N LEU A 254 3.84 -3.81 10.07
CA LEU A 254 4.15 -2.54 9.43
C LEU A 254 2.97 -1.61 9.64
N ASP A 255 3.21 -0.43 10.19
CA ASP A 255 2.19 0.58 10.41
C ASP A 255 2.78 1.96 10.12
N LYS A 256 2.48 2.47 8.93
CA LYS A 256 2.95 3.78 8.47
C LYS A 256 1.76 4.68 8.17
N GLU A 257 1.88 5.91 8.58
CA GLU A 257 0.89 6.96 8.34
C GLU A 257 1.59 8.23 7.89
N GLN A 258 0.94 9.00 7.04
CA GLN A 258 1.36 10.35 6.70
C GLN A 258 0.14 11.25 6.50
N ILE A 259 0.36 12.53 6.63
CA ILE A 259 -0.65 13.54 6.34
C ILE A 259 -0.23 14.34 5.12
N ASN A 260 -1.20 14.56 4.23
CA ASN A 260 -1.08 15.47 3.10
C ASN A 260 -1.90 16.70 3.46
N ARG A 261 -1.23 17.78 3.80
CA ARG A 261 -1.91 19.02 4.21
C ARG A 261 -2.30 19.86 3.02
N ALA A 262 -3.52 20.31 3.00
CA ALA A 262 -3.93 21.38 2.13
C ALA A 262 -3.07 22.60 2.43
N THR A 263 -2.26 23.02 1.46
CA THR A 263 -1.18 23.99 1.64
C THR A 263 -1.36 25.15 0.67
N ALA A 264 -1.23 26.36 1.18
CA ALA A 264 -1.21 27.57 0.37
C ALA A 264 0.08 28.34 0.63
N LEU A 265 0.85 28.58 -0.44
CA LEU A 265 2.15 29.25 -0.38
C LEU A 265 2.07 30.58 -1.10
N ASN A 266 2.50 31.67 -0.44
CA ASN A 266 2.51 33.02 -1.02
C ASN A 266 1.21 33.36 -1.76
N THR A 267 0.10 33.19 -1.08
CA THR A 267 -1.25 33.33 -1.65
C THR A 267 -2.03 34.40 -0.89
N ASP A 268 -2.65 35.31 -1.61
CA ASP A 268 -3.58 36.28 -1.08
C ASP A 268 -5.01 35.82 -1.39
N PHE A 269 -5.80 35.57 -0.36
CA PHE A 269 -7.20 35.14 -0.49
C PHE A 269 -8.14 36.32 -0.28
N GLU A 270 -9.12 36.39 -1.19
CA GLU A 270 -10.31 37.20 -1.02
C GLU A 270 -11.52 36.28 -1.09
N VAL A 271 -12.25 36.16 0.01
CA VAL A 271 -13.41 35.27 0.14
C VAL A 271 -14.64 36.08 0.38
N ALA A 272 -15.61 35.94 -0.51
CA ALA A 272 -16.87 36.77 -0.49
C ALA A 272 -16.60 38.25 -0.35
N GLY A 273 -15.60 38.75 -1.08
CA GLY A 273 -15.22 40.17 -1.11
C GLY A 273 -14.33 40.64 0.04
N GLN A 274 -13.93 39.77 0.96
CA GLN A 274 -13.10 40.10 2.11
C GLN A 274 -11.74 39.41 2.08
N LYS A 275 -10.71 40.13 2.44
CA LYS A 275 -9.37 39.57 2.56
C LYS A 275 -9.29 38.63 3.75
N VAL A 276 -8.82 37.41 3.53
CA VAL A 276 -8.68 36.38 4.54
C VAL A 276 -7.29 35.78 4.45
N LYS A 277 -6.65 35.52 5.59
CA LYS A 277 -5.37 34.82 5.63
C LYS A 277 -5.56 33.34 5.34
N ALA A 278 -4.62 32.74 4.64
CA ALA A 278 -4.64 31.31 4.33
C ALA A 278 -4.81 30.43 5.57
N LYS A 279 -4.13 30.76 6.66
CA LYS A 279 -4.25 30.03 7.93
C LYS A 279 -5.67 30.04 8.50
N ASP A 280 -6.35 31.16 8.37
CA ASP A 280 -7.73 31.32 8.88
C ASP A 280 -8.74 30.51 8.07
N LEU A 281 -8.38 30.12 6.84
CA LEU A 281 -9.17 29.20 6.02
C LEU A 281 -8.87 27.73 6.31
N GLY A 282 -7.85 27.42 7.11
CA GLY A 282 -7.45 26.06 7.43
C GLY A 282 -6.25 25.54 6.63
N PHE A 283 -5.63 26.36 5.79
CA PHE A 283 -4.43 25.96 5.05
C PHE A 283 -3.19 25.89 5.93
N ASN A 284 -2.38 24.87 5.68
CA ASN A 284 -0.98 24.90 6.04
C ASN A 284 -0.25 25.91 5.15
N THR A 285 0.67 26.69 5.71
CA THR A 285 1.45 27.69 4.99
C THR A 285 2.96 27.40 4.97
N ASN A 286 3.37 26.26 5.51
CA ASN A 286 4.74 25.81 5.55
C ASN A 286 4.95 24.68 4.51
N LYS A 287 5.79 24.95 3.51
CA LYS A 287 6.11 24.00 2.45
C LYS A 287 6.67 22.68 3.00
N ASP A 288 7.49 22.74 4.03
CA ASP A 288 8.15 21.57 4.60
C ASP A 288 7.17 20.65 5.36
N LYS A 289 6.00 21.16 5.70
CA LYS A 289 4.93 20.40 6.39
C LYS A 289 3.78 19.99 5.47
N ALA A 290 3.89 20.26 4.17
CA ALA A 290 2.84 19.91 3.22
C ALA A 290 2.56 18.40 3.19
N GLN A 291 3.62 17.60 3.25
CA GLN A 291 3.51 16.14 3.35
C GLN A 291 4.46 15.65 4.44
N GLU A 292 3.92 15.02 5.46
CA GLU A 292 4.69 14.69 6.65
C GLU A 292 4.29 13.31 7.17
N LYS A 293 5.29 12.47 7.47
CA LYS A 293 5.06 11.17 8.11
C LYS A 293 4.66 11.39 9.56
N THR A 294 3.55 10.81 9.96
CA THR A 294 2.99 10.91 11.30
C THR A 294 3.20 9.64 12.13
N LYS A 295 3.43 8.51 11.45
CA LYS A 295 3.72 7.24 12.09
C LYS A 295 4.61 6.38 11.19
N ASP A 296 5.63 5.79 11.76
CA ASP A 296 6.57 4.90 11.06
C ASP A 296 6.99 3.78 12.01
N GLU A 297 6.12 2.76 12.12
CA GLU A 297 6.38 1.60 12.98
C GLU A 297 6.66 0.36 12.14
N GLU A 298 7.72 -0.34 12.51
CA GLU A 298 8.10 -1.62 11.96
C GLU A 298 8.51 -2.52 13.12
N LYS A 299 7.74 -3.60 13.34
CA LYS A 299 7.98 -4.51 14.46
C LYS A 299 8.16 -5.93 13.96
N HIS A 300 9.18 -6.58 14.45
CA HIS A 300 9.43 -8.00 14.27
C HIS A 300 9.51 -8.66 15.64
N LEU A 301 8.64 -9.62 15.86
CA LEU A 301 8.71 -10.51 17.00
C LEU A 301 9.01 -11.91 16.49
N ASP A 302 10.11 -12.47 16.95
CA ASP A 302 10.47 -13.85 16.71
C ASP A 302 10.83 -14.46 18.06
N ALA A 303 9.91 -15.22 18.63
CA ALA A 303 10.04 -15.81 19.94
C ALA A 303 9.95 -17.32 19.87
N GLU A 304 10.91 -18.01 20.44
CA GLU A 304 10.89 -19.44 20.65
C GLU A 304 10.60 -19.72 22.13
N LEU A 305 9.53 -20.47 22.36
CA LEU A 305 9.18 -20.94 23.68
C LEU A 305 9.57 -22.42 23.77
N HIS A 306 10.60 -22.71 24.53
CA HIS A 306 10.89 -24.08 24.95
C HIS A 306 9.86 -24.45 26.02
N THR A 307 8.91 -25.29 25.64
CA THR A 307 7.85 -25.68 26.56
C THR A 307 8.32 -26.77 27.50
N ASP A 308 9.01 -26.41 28.57
CA ASP A 308 9.06 -27.21 29.78
C ASP A 308 7.70 -27.26 30.50
N LEU A 309 6.68 -26.63 29.95
CA LEU A 309 5.35 -26.52 30.52
C LEU A 309 4.52 -27.82 30.44
N LEU A 310 4.90 -28.73 29.55
CA LEU A 310 4.37 -30.08 29.57
C LEU A 310 5.27 -30.90 30.53
N GLY A 311 4.76 -31.36 31.65
CA GLY A 311 5.47 -32.19 32.56
C GLY A 311 6.14 -33.37 31.84
N LYS A 312 7.28 -33.84 32.37
CA LYS A 312 8.06 -34.94 31.79
C LYS A 312 7.19 -36.15 31.41
N ASP A 313 6.16 -36.45 32.18
CA ASP A 313 5.25 -37.56 31.94
C ASP A 313 4.45 -37.42 30.65
N LYS A 314 3.96 -36.20 30.35
CA LYS A 314 3.26 -35.92 29.10
C LYS A 314 4.19 -35.89 27.90
N GLN A 315 5.42 -35.44 28.03
CA GLN A 315 6.42 -35.49 26.96
C GLN A 315 6.77 -36.95 26.62
N GLU A 316 6.93 -37.81 27.60
CA GLU A 316 7.16 -39.23 27.38
C GLU A 316 5.95 -39.92 26.79
N GLU A 317 4.76 -39.60 27.26
CA GLU A 317 3.50 -40.14 26.71
C GLU A 317 3.30 -39.76 25.24
N LEU A 318 3.57 -38.51 24.85
CA LEU A 318 3.57 -38.07 23.46
C LEU A 318 4.63 -38.76 22.61
N LYS A 319 5.82 -39.03 23.18
CA LYS A 319 6.88 -39.78 22.51
C LYS A 319 6.53 -41.25 22.32
N LYS A 320 5.93 -41.87 23.33
CA LYS A 320 5.58 -43.29 23.33
C LYS A 320 4.36 -43.63 22.47
N ALA A 321 3.46 -42.71 22.32
CA ALA A 321 2.15 -42.98 21.68
C ALA A 321 2.24 -43.18 20.15
N GLY A 322 3.33 -42.86 19.50
CA GLY A 322 3.40 -42.89 18.03
C GLY A 322 2.31 -42.07 17.33
N GLY A 323 1.54 -41.34 18.14
CA GLY A 323 0.32 -40.70 17.74
C GLY A 323 0.51 -39.43 16.94
N ILE A 324 1.62 -38.73 17.19
CA ILE A 324 1.99 -37.54 16.41
C ILE A 324 2.28 -37.93 14.96
N ILE A 325 2.90 -39.08 14.76
CA ILE A 325 3.18 -39.65 13.44
C ILE A 325 1.87 -39.89 12.70
N SER A 326 0.92 -40.51 13.37
CA SER A 326 -0.39 -40.78 12.82
C SER A 326 -1.16 -39.47 12.49
N ASP A 327 -1.10 -38.50 13.37
CA ASP A 327 -1.76 -37.20 13.22
C ASP A 327 -1.20 -36.42 12.04
N LEU A 328 0.12 -36.30 11.95
CA LEU A 328 0.79 -35.61 10.88
C LEU A 328 0.59 -36.33 9.53
N THR A 329 0.72 -37.67 9.53
CA THR A 329 0.50 -38.46 8.31
C THR A 329 -0.95 -38.34 7.82
N THR A 330 -1.91 -38.32 8.72
CA THR A 330 -3.32 -38.11 8.38
C THR A 330 -3.54 -36.71 7.82
N ALA A 331 -2.95 -35.68 8.43
CA ALA A 331 -3.06 -34.30 7.94
C ALA A 331 -2.40 -34.10 6.57
N LEU A 332 -1.25 -34.74 6.33
CA LEU A 332 -0.54 -34.68 5.05
C LEU A 332 -1.19 -35.57 3.97
N GLY A 333 -1.76 -36.71 4.36
CA GLY A 333 -2.39 -37.65 3.42
C GLY A 333 -3.76 -37.21 2.91
N ASN A 334 -4.43 -36.38 3.64
CA ASN A 334 -5.70 -35.78 3.19
C ASN A 334 -5.39 -34.45 2.49
N LYS A 335 -5.68 -34.36 1.21
CA LYS A 335 -5.50 -33.15 0.43
C LYS A 335 -6.28 -32.00 1.06
N SER A 336 -5.61 -31.19 1.86
CA SER A 336 -6.18 -29.95 2.40
C SER A 336 -6.42 -28.99 1.24
N LYS A 337 -7.65 -28.54 1.08
CA LYS A 337 -8.01 -27.59 0.02
C LYS A 337 -7.47 -26.21 0.29
N THR A 338 -7.24 -25.89 1.56
CA THR A 338 -6.71 -24.60 2.01
C THR A 338 -5.68 -24.80 3.12
N GLU A 339 -4.80 -23.83 3.30
CA GLU A 339 -3.80 -23.81 4.37
C GLU A 339 -4.42 -23.84 5.75
N GLY A 340 -5.54 -23.12 5.91
CA GLY A 340 -6.31 -23.12 7.14
C GLY A 340 -6.81 -24.49 7.52
N ASP A 341 -7.24 -25.29 6.55
CA ASP A 341 -7.73 -26.65 6.77
C ASP A 341 -6.64 -27.56 7.31
N PHE A 342 -5.42 -27.45 6.79
CA PHE A 342 -4.29 -28.25 7.25
C PHE A 342 -3.94 -27.94 8.71
N LEU A 343 -3.79 -26.67 9.04
CA LEU A 343 -3.46 -26.21 10.39
C LEU A 343 -4.56 -26.54 11.40
N GLU A 344 -5.80 -26.29 11.03
CA GLU A 344 -6.98 -26.61 11.85
C GLU A 344 -7.05 -28.10 12.17
N ARG A 345 -6.86 -28.91 11.16
CA ARG A 345 -6.90 -30.36 11.29
C ARG A 345 -5.78 -30.90 12.18
N TYR A 346 -4.58 -30.40 12.01
CA TYR A 346 -3.46 -30.77 12.87
C TYR A 346 -3.69 -30.33 14.31
N LYS A 347 -4.20 -29.11 14.52
CA LYS A 347 -4.57 -28.63 15.87
C LYS A 347 -5.61 -29.51 16.52
N GLN A 348 -6.66 -29.88 15.81
CA GLN A 348 -7.71 -30.76 16.34
C GLN A 348 -7.16 -32.13 16.74
N LEU A 349 -6.37 -32.74 15.89
CA LEU A 349 -5.76 -34.05 16.17
C LEU A 349 -4.80 -33.98 17.35
N SER A 350 -3.99 -32.92 17.42
CA SER A 350 -3.06 -32.70 18.53
C SER A 350 -3.79 -32.44 19.85
N MET A 351 -4.87 -31.67 19.81
CA MET A 351 -5.70 -31.41 20.99
C MET A 351 -6.41 -32.67 21.51
N MET A 352 -6.97 -33.49 20.63
CA MET A 352 -7.60 -34.75 21.03
C MET A 352 -6.64 -35.71 21.72
N ARG A 353 -5.38 -35.74 21.31
CA ARG A 353 -4.36 -36.55 21.97
C ARG A 353 -3.88 -35.97 23.28
N ALA A 354 -3.85 -34.66 23.42
CA ALA A 354 -3.49 -34.01 24.70
C ALA A 354 -4.57 -34.18 25.77
N ILE A 355 -5.83 -34.36 25.36
CA ILE A 355 -6.98 -34.59 26.26
C ILE A 355 -7.13 -36.10 26.63
N GLY A 356 -6.79 -36.98 25.74
CA GLY A 356 -6.76 -38.39 25.99
C GLY A 356 -5.48 -38.86 26.62
#